data_e09806b31e209977effb768f33d512c6
#
_entry.id   e09806b31e209977effb768f33d512c6
#
_cell.length_a   1.000
_cell.length_b   1.000
_cell.length_c   1.000
_cell.angle_alpha   90.00
_cell.angle_beta   90.00
_cell.angle_gamma   90.00
#
_symmetry.space_group_name_H-M   'P 1'
#
loop_
_entity.id
_entity.type
_entity.pdbx_description
1 polymer ?
#
loop_
_entity_poly.entity_id
_entity_poly.type
_entity_poly.pdbx_seq_one_letter_code
_entity_poly.pdbx_strand_id
1 'polypeptide(L)'
;PNLAQVPSDERFRQLFTATPGQILVGADLSGIELRMLAHYLARYDKGRYAEILLTGDIHQVNADAIGITRRAVKTVTYTFLYGAGDAKIGLSVGKQSSPNKARAKGKEVRAAFIAAIPGLSELLSAVKERSATGKIMAIDGRKVLVDSQHKALNYLLQSSAGIIAKRWMTITHENLPPTARQLAFIHDE
;
A
#
# COMPACT_ATOMS: atom_id res chain seq x y z
N PRO A 1 -7.82 -21.19 7.57
CA PRO A 1 -7.49 -20.03 8.41
C PRO A 1 -6.58 -19.08 7.66
N ASN A 2 -6.81 -17.77 7.78
CA ASN A 2 -5.97 -16.77 7.15
C ASN A 2 -4.98 -16.20 8.18
N LEU A 3 -3.71 -16.56 8.06
CA LEU A 3 -2.66 -16.12 8.99
C LEU A 3 -2.52 -14.60 9.06
N ALA A 4 -2.77 -13.89 7.95
CA ALA A 4 -2.77 -12.43 7.91
C ALA A 4 -3.85 -11.77 8.80
N GLN A 5 -4.84 -12.52 9.25
CA GLN A 5 -5.94 -12.04 10.10
C GLN A 5 -5.80 -12.46 11.57
N VAL A 6 -4.68 -13.06 11.94
CA VAL A 6 -4.39 -13.35 13.36
C VAL A 6 -4.33 -12.03 14.12
N PRO A 7 -5.12 -11.86 15.19
CA PRO A 7 -5.09 -10.62 15.97
C PRO A 7 -3.70 -10.33 16.51
N SER A 8 -3.36 -9.03 16.60
CA SER A 8 -2.07 -8.58 17.16
C SER A 8 -1.96 -8.78 18.69
N ASP A 9 -3.03 -9.22 19.35
CA ASP A 9 -3.06 -9.54 20.77
C ASP A 9 -2.08 -10.68 21.07
N GLU A 10 -1.26 -10.48 22.08
CA GLU A 10 -0.19 -11.40 22.49
C GLU A 10 -0.69 -12.83 22.76
N ARG A 11 -1.89 -12.97 23.31
CA ARG A 11 -2.52 -14.28 23.58
C ARG A 11 -2.67 -15.15 22.33
N PHE A 12 -2.89 -14.54 21.16
CA PHE A 12 -2.94 -15.26 19.88
C PHE A 12 -1.55 -15.49 19.30
N ARG A 13 -0.66 -14.51 19.42
CA ARG A 13 0.71 -14.62 18.90
C ARG A 13 1.54 -15.65 19.63
N GLN A 14 1.34 -15.82 20.92
CA GLN A 14 2.00 -16.85 21.74
C GLN A 14 1.71 -18.30 21.30
N LEU A 15 0.67 -18.52 20.49
CA LEU A 15 0.37 -19.83 19.91
C LEU A 15 1.36 -20.26 18.82
N PHE A 16 2.09 -19.30 18.26
CA PHE A 16 3.11 -19.54 17.23
C PHE A 16 4.47 -19.59 17.91
N THR A 17 4.97 -20.79 18.11
CA THR A 17 6.24 -21.04 18.81
C THR A 17 7.22 -21.75 17.90
N ALA A 18 8.51 -21.48 18.11
CA ALA A 18 9.56 -22.23 17.44
C ALA A 18 9.69 -23.64 18.04
N THR A 19 10.19 -24.57 17.25
CA THR A 19 10.64 -25.88 17.75
C THR A 19 11.74 -25.68 18.80
N PRO A 20 11.81 -26.52 19.86
CA PRO A 20 12.88 -26.41 20.85
C PRO A 20 14.27 -26.33 20.20
N GLY A 21 15.08 -25.39 20.64
CA GLY A 21 16.41 -25.12 20.08
C GLY A 21 16.42 -24.27 18.79
N GLN A 22 15.28 -23.81 18.33
CA GLN A 22 15.13 -22.92 17.17
C GLN A 22 14.49 -21.58 17.57
N ILE A 23 14.59 -20.58 16.68
CA ILE A 23 13.91 -19.28 16.81
C ILE A 23 13.06 -19.01 15.58
N LEU A 24 11.96 -18.28 15.76
CA LEU A 24 11.20 -17.70 14.65
C LEU A 24 11.81 -16.34 14.30
N VAL A 25 12.00 -16.14 13.00
CA VAL A 25 12.46 -14.85 12.45
C VAL A 25 11.40 -14.36 11.47
N GLY A 26 10.85 -13.18 11.72
CA GLY A 26 9.97 -12.46 10.80
C GLY A 26 10.76 -11.36 10.10
N ALA A 27 10.46 -11.14 8.82
CA ALA A 27 11.00 -10.03 8.03
C ALA A 27 9.89 -9.48 7.12
N ASP A 28 9.75 -8.17 7.06
CA ASP A 28 8.68 -7.45 6.37
C ASP A 28 9.25 -6.47 5.32
N LEU A 29 8.59 -6.38 4.16
CA LEU A 29 8.91 -5.38 3.14
C LEU A 29 8.30 -4.04 3.51
N SER A 30 9.04 -3.24 4.25
CA SER A 30 8.58 -1.96 4.80
C SER A 30 7.91 -1.05 3.75
N GLY A 31 6.60 -0.84 3.91
CA GLY A 31 5.81 0.08 3.11
C GLY A 31 5.80 -0.22 1.61
N ILE A 32 5.67 -1.49 1.23
CA ILE A 32 5.80 -1.94 -0.17
C ILE A 32 4.84 -1.19 -1.11
N GLU A 33 3.60 -0.91 -0.70
CA GLU A 33 2.65 -0.16 -1.52
C GLU A 33 3.11 1.28 -1.78
N LEU A 34 3.68 1.95 -0.76
CA LEU A 34 4.23 3.30 -0.93
C LEU A 34 5.46 3.29 -1.83
N ARG A 35 6.28 2.26 -1.77
CA ARG A 35 7.44 2.08 -2.66
C ARG A 35 6.99 1.83 -4.10
N MET A 36 5.93 1.06 -4.31
CA MET A 36 5.34 0.91 -5.65
C MET A 36 4.72 2.22 -6.15
N LEU A 37 4.03 2.96 -5.29
CA LEU A 37 3.55 4.30 -5.65
C LEU A 37 4.71 5.21 -6.05
N ALA A 38 5.77 5.27 -5.25
CA ALA A 38 6.97 6.06 -5.54
C ALA A 38 7.60 5.68 -6.89
N HIS A 39 7.70 4.39 -7.19
CA HIS A 39 8.22 3.89 -8.47
C HIS A 39 7.41 4.44 -9.66
N TYR A 40 6.08 4.37 -9.60
CA TYR A 40 5.24 4.86 -10.70
C TYR A 40 5.14 6.38 -10.76
N LEU A 41 5.25 7.08 -9.62
CA LEU A 41 5.29 8.55 -9.55
C LEU A 41 6.59 9.12 -10.14
N ALA A 42 7.71 8.39 -10.05
CA ALA A 42 9.03 8.89 -10.45
C ALA A 42 9.07 9.43 -11.89
N ARG A 43 8.21 8.93 -12.78
CA ARG A 43 8.03 9.45 -14.15
C ARG A 43 7.51 10.89 -14.18
N TYR A 44 6.74 11.30 -13.18
CA TYR A 44 6.02 12.58 -13.14
C TYR A 44 6.67 13.58 -12.17
N ASP A 45 7.26 13.09 -11.06
CA ASP A 45 7.84 13.92 -10.00
C ASP A 45 9.37 13.87 -9.94
N LYS A 46 10.00 13.20 -10.93
CA LYS A 46 11.47 13.00 -11.02
C LYS A 46 12.07 12.31 -9.79
N GLY A 47 11.27 11.44 -9.13
CA GLY A 47 11.72 10.66 -7.99
C GLY A 47 11.62 11.38 -6.63
N ARG A 48 11.03 12.57 -6.56
CA ARG A 48 10.89 13.34 -5.32
C ARG A 48 10.15 12.57 -4.22
N TYR A 49 9.06 11.90 -4.57
CA TYR A 49 8.31 11.10 -3.60
C TYR A 49 9.15 9.95 -3.05
N ALA A 50 9.92 9.29 -3.91
CA ALA A 50 10.84 8.21 -3.51
C ALA A 50 11.92 8.72 -2.57
N GLU A 51 12.52 9.87 -2.85
CA GLU A 51 13.52 10.49 -1.98
C GLU A 51 12.97 10.74 -0.57
N ILE A 52 11.81 11.39 -0.46
CA ILE A 52 11.18 11.68 0.83
C ILE A 52 10.81 10.37 1.56
N LEU A 53 10.32 9.37 0.84
CA LEU A 53 9.97 8.07 1.42
C LEU A 53 11.18 7.33 2.00
N LEU A 54 12.36 7.47 1.39
CA LEU A 54 13.58 6.77 1.78
C LEU A 54 14.38 7.50 2.85
N THR A 55 14.33 8.84 2.88
CA THR A 55 15.18 9.67 3.74
C THR A 55 14.44 10.44 4.83
N GLY A 56 13.12 10.47 4.77
CA GLY A 56 12.26 11.27 5.66
C GLY A 56 10.98 10.58 6.09
N ASP A 57 10.01 11.38 6.47
CA ASP A 57 8.68 10.92 6.87
C ASP A 57 7.62 11.42 5.87
N ILE A 58 7.32 10.60 4.88
CA ILE A 58 6.34 10.93 3.84
C ILE A 58 4.94 11.22 4.41
N HIS A 59 4.58 10.58 5.53
CA HIS A 59 3.29 10.83 6.16
C HIS A 59 3.25 12.21 6.83
N GLN A 60 4.37 12.67 7.42
CA GLN A 60 4.43 14.01 7.98
C GLN A 60 4.40 15.07 6.88
N VAL A 61 5.18 14.89 5.81
CA VAL A 61 5.17 15.82 4.66
C VAL A 61 3.77 15.96 4.07
N ASN A 62 3.07 14.85 3.87
CA ASN A 62 1.69 14.88 3.36
C ASN A 62 0.71 15.48 4.38
N ALA A 63 0.90 15.26 5.68
CA ALA A 63 0.07 15.83 6.74
C ALA A 63 0.14 17.35 6.75
N ASP A 64 1.34 17.90 6.67
CA ASP A 64 1.59 19.34 6.63
C ASP A 64 0.97 19.98 5.37
N ALA A 65 1.09 19.30 4.23
CA ALA A 65 0.53 19.78 2.95
C ALA A 65 -1.00 19.76 2.91
N ILE A 66 -1.66 18.83 3.62
CA ILE A 66 -3.12 18.66 3.60
C ILE A 66 -3.78 19.37 4.80
N GLY A 67 -3.03 19.68 5.87
CA GLY A 67 -3.53 20.31 7.07
C GLY A 67 -4.31 19.36 8.00
N ILE A 68 -3.93 18.06 8.03
CA ILE A 68 -4.49 17.05 8.94
C ILE A 68 -3.38 16.34 9.71
N THR A 69 -3.73 15.60 10.77
CA THR A 69 -2.72 14.93 11.59
C THR A 69 -1.99 13.81 10.80
N ARG A 70 -0.72 13.57 11.14
CA ARG A 70 0.09 12.47 10.58
C ARG A 70 -0.62 11.11 10.67
N ARG A 71 -1.30 10.85 11.81
CA ARG A 71 -2.08 9.62 11.99
C ARG A 71 -3.24 9.53 11.00
N ALA A 72 -3.97 10.62 10.80
CA ALA A 72 -5.08 10.68 9.85
C ALA A 72 -4.58 10.50 8.41
N VAL A 73 -3.49 11.20 8.03
CA VAL A 73 -2.90 11.05 6.70
C VAL A 73 -2.44 9.61 6.42
N LYS A 74 -1.81 8.95 7.39
CA LYS A 74 -1.43 7.53 7.23
C LYS A 74 -2.65 6.68 6.88
N THR A 75 -3.76 6.84 7.60
CA THR A 75 -5.02 6.12 7.33
C THR A 75 -5.61 6.50 5.98
N VAL A 76 -5.61 7.81 5.62
CA VAL A 76 -6.08 8.29 4.31
C VAL A 76 -5.25 7.68 3.18
N THR A 77 -3.94 7.67 3.30
CA THR A 77 -3.02 7.13 2.29
C THR A 77 -3.37 5.68 1.96
N TYR A 78 -3.40 4.81 2.94
CA TYR A 78 -3.72 3.40 2.68
C TYR A 78 -5.17 3.21 2.22
N THR A 79 -6.13 3.92 2.81
CA THR A 79 -7.53 3.89 2.37
C THR A 79 -7.67 4.29 0.90
N PHE A 80 -6.92 5.31 0.48
CA PHE A 80 -6.86 5.77 -0.92
C PHE A 80 -6.21 4.73 -1.84
N LEU A 81 -5.04 4.20 -1.47
CA LEU A 81 -4.30 3.22 -2.25
C LEU A 81 -5.10 1.92 -2.45
N TYR A 82 -5.88 1.51 -1.46
CA TYR A 82 -6.80 0.36 -1.58
C TYR A 82 -8.08 0.67 -2.36
N GLY A 83 -8.17 1.83 -3.00
CA GLY A 83 -9.29 2.18 -3.89
C GLY A 83 -10.61 2.44 -3.18
N ALA A 84 -10.58 2.84 -1.92
CA ALA A 84 -11.81 3.13 -1.17
C ALA A 84 -12.55 4.34 -1.74
N GLY A 85 -13.88 4.29 -1.69
CA GLY A 85 -14.75 5.40 -2.05
C GLY A 85 -14.70 6.55 -1.04
N ASP A 86 -15.22 7.71 -1.43
CA ASP A 86 -15.14 8.95 -0.65
C ASP A 86 -15.72 8.82 0.76
N ALA A 87 -16.84 8.11 0.93
CA ALA A 87 -17.43 7.92 2.26
C ALA A 87 -16.44 7.27 3.25
N LYS A 88 -15.69 6.25 2.80
CA LYS A 88 -14.69 5.57 3.64
C LYS A 88 -13.48 6.49 3.93
N ILE A 89 -13.05 7.27 2.96
CA ILE A 89 -11.99 8.27 3.17
C ILE A 89 -12.45 9.33 4.19
N GLY A 90 -13.68 9.84 4.08
CA GLY A 90 -14.21 10.80 5.03
C GLY A 90 -14.29 10.27 6.47
N LEU A 91 -14.65 9.00 6.64
CA LEU A 91 -14.67 8.34 7.95
C LEU A 91 -13.26 8.10 8.52
N SER A 92 -12.24 8.00 7.67
CA SER A 92 -10.85 7.79 8.12
C SER A 92 -10.22 9.04 8.77
N VAL A 93 -10.79 10.22 8.54
CA VAL A 93 -10.33 11.48 9.17
C VAL A 93 -11.15 11.91 10.36
N GLY A 94 -12.21 11.18 10.71
CA GLY A 94 -13.01 11.45 11.89
C GLY A 94 -14.47 10.99 11.76
N LYS A 95 -15.18 10.99 12.89
CA LYS A 95 -16.61 10.66 12.93
C LYS A 95 -17.41 11.70 12.15
N GLN A 96 -18.30 11.25 11.28
CA GLN A 96 -19.21 12.10 10.53
C GLN A 96 -20.66 11.84 10.98
N SER A 97 -21.47 12.89 11.03
CA SER A 97 -22.84 12.82 11.53
C SER A 97 -23.83 12.16 10.56
N SER A 98 -23.43 11.96 9.30
CA SER A 98 -24.23 11.25 8.29
C SER A 98 -23.38 10.69 7.15
N PRO A 99 -23.87 9.68 6.40
CA PRO A 99 -23.19 9.16 5.21
C PRO A 99 -22.89 10.21 4.14
N ASN A 100 -23.80 11.17 3.96
CA ASN A 100 -23.61 12.26 2.99
C ASN A 100 -22.48 13.20 3.41
N LYS A 101 -22.39 13.55 4.70
CA LYS A 101 -21.27 14.34 5.24
C LYS A 101 -19.96 13.59 5.15
N ALA A 102 -19.96 12.28 5.41
CA ALA A 102 -18.78 11.45 5.23
C ALA A 102 -18.30 11.48 3.78
N ARG A 103 -19.22 11.34 2.80
CA ARG A 103 -18.87 11.41 1.38
C ARG A 103 -18.34 12.78 0.97
N ALA A 104 -18.98 13.85 1.41
CA ALA A 104 -18.52 15.23 1.12
C ALA A 104 -17.11 15.48 1.69
N LYS A 105 -16.88 15.11 2.96
CA LYS A 105 -15.55 15.23 3.59
C LYS A 105 -14.51 14.38 2.89
N GLY A 106 -14.85 13.17 2.50
CA GLY A 106 -13.94 12.28 1.77
C GLY A 106 -13.57 12.80 0.39
N LYS A 107 -14.50 13.43 -0.33
CA LYS A 107 -14.21 14.08 -1.61
C LYS A 107 -13.23 15.25 -1.44
N GLU A 108 -13.42 16.09 -0.41
CA GLU A 108 -12.50 17.18 -0.06
C GLU A 108 -11.09 16.64 0.25
N VAL A 109 -11.01 15.66 1.16
CA VAL A 109 -9.72 15.06 1.57
C VAL A 109 -9.02 14.36 0.40
N ARG A 110 -9.76 13.64 -0.45
CA ARG A 110 -9.21 13.03 -1.66
C ARG A 110 -8.61 14.08 -2.59
N ALA A 111 -9.32 15.17 -2.84
CA ALA A 111 -8.83 16.24 -3.70
C ALA A 111 -7.56 16.88 -3.13
N ALA A 112 -7.54 17.19 -1.83
CA ALA A 112 -6.36 17.71 -1.13
C ALA A 112 -5.18 16.72 -1.18
N PHE A 113 -5.42 15.42 -0.98
CA PHE A 113 -4.40 14.39 -1.05
C PHE A 113 -3.77 14.27 -2.45
N ILE A 114 -4.60 14.32 -3.49
CA ILE A 114 -4.11 14.28 -4.88
C ILE A 114 -3.29 15.54 -5.19
N ALA A 115 -3.76 16.71 -4.77
CA ALA A 115 -3.07 17.98 -5.01
C ALA A 115 -1.74 18.09 -4.24
N ALA A 116 -1.65 17.47 -3.05
CA ALA A 116 -0.46 17.50 -2.20
C ALA A 116 0.71 16.63 -2.74
N ILE A 117 0.43 15.68 -3.61
CA ILE A 117 1.44 14.74 -4.12
C ILE A 117 1.71 15.06 -5.61
N PRO A 118 2.85 15.69 -5.93
CA PRO A 118 3.20 16.01 -7.31
C PRO A 118 3.19 14.79 -8.22
N GLY A 119 2.55 14.88 -9.38
CA GLY A 119 2.45 13.80 -10.36
C GLY A 119 1.36 12.77 -10.09
N LEU A 120 0.67 12.82 -8.93
CA LEU A 120 -0.37 11.83 -8.63
C LEU A 120 -1.59 11.96 -9.53
N SER A 121 -1.99 13.18 -9.88
CA SER A 121 -3.09 13.43 -10.82
C SER A 121 -2.79 12.84 -12.19
N GLU A 122 -1.58 13.05 -12.70
CA GLU A 122 -1.10 12.54 -13.98
C GLU A 122 -1.02 11.00 -13.96
N LEU A 123 -0.50 10.41 -12.89
CA LEU A 123 -0.47 8.97 -12.72
C LEU A 123 -1.88 8.38 -12.72
N LEU A 124 -2.82 8.96 -11.98
CA LEU A 124 -4.21 8.51 -11.94
C LEU A 124 -4.87 8.57 -13.31
N SER A 125 -4.65 9.64 -14.06
CA SER A 125 -5.18 9.82 -15.41
C SER A 125 -4.61 8.76 -16.37
N ALA A 126 -3.31 8.55 -16.38
CA ALA A 126 -2.64 7.56 -17.20
C ALA A 126 -3.07 6.13 -16.90
N VAL A 127 -3.23 5.78 -15.60
CA VAL A 127 -3.69 4.46 -15.18
C VAL A 127 -5.15 4.24 -15.57
N LYS A 128 -6.00 5.25 -15.41
CA LYS A 128 -7.41 5.20 -15.82
C LYS A 128 -7.54 4.98 -17.32
N GLU A 129 -6.82 5.73 -18.13
CA GLU A 129 -6.82 5.60 -19.59
C GLU A 129 -6.40 4.19 -20.03
N ARG A 130 -5.27 3.70 -19.50
CA ARG A 130 -4.78 2.35 -19.84
C ARG A 130 -5.74 1.25 -19.40
N SER A 131 -6.43 1.43 -18.27
CA SER A 131 -7.40 0.46 -17.77
C SER A 131 -8.71 0.41 -18.56
N ALA A 132 -8.97 1.35 -19.48
CA ALA A 132 -10.14 1.34 -20.34
C ALA A 132 -10.24 0.08 -21.22
N THR A 133 -9.11 -0.58 -21.48
CA THR A 133 -9.07 -1.86 -22.21
C THR A 133 -9.36 -3.09 -21.32
N GLY A 134 -9.74 -2.89 -20.06
CA GLY A 134 -9.99 -3.96 -19.08
C GLY A 134 -8.71 -4.58 -18.50
N LYS A 135 -7.54 -4.02 -18.77
CA LYS A 135 -6.25 -4.55 -18.28
C LYS A 135 -5.19 -3.46 -18.17
N ILE A 136 -4.25 -3.68 -17.25
CA ILE A 136 -3.04 -2.88 -17.06
C ILE A 136 -1.82 -3.79 -17.05
N MET A 137 -0.62 -3.18 -17.14
CA MET A 137 0.64 -3.92 -17.08
C MET A 137 1.27 -3.72 -15.71
N ALA A 138 1.57 -4.82 -15.02
CA ALA A 138 2.33 -4.80 -13.78
C ALA A 138 3.83 -4.56 -14.04
N ILE A 139 4.63 -4.44 -12.98
CA ILE A 139 6.05 -4.07 -13.03
C ILE A 139 6.92 -5.01 -13.88
N ASP A 140 6.56 -6.27 -14.00
CA ASP A 140 7.26 -7.29 -14.82
C ASP A 140 6.66 -7.47 -16.21
N GLY A 141 5.71 -6.60 -16.62
CA GLY A 141 5.07 -6.66 -17.92
C GLY A 141 3.89 -7.63 -18.03
N ARG A 142 3.52 -8.36 -16.96
CA ARG A 142 2.32 -9.21 -17.02
C ARG A 142 1.04 -8.38 -17.04
N LYS A 143 0.04 -8.92 -17.73
CA LYS A 143 -1.28 -8.31 -17.82
C LYS A 143 -2.08 -8.60 -16.55
N VAL A 144 -2.64 -7.57 -15.95
CA VAL A 144 -3.54 -7.62 -14.79
C VAL A 144 -4.92 -7.18 -15.25
N LEU A 145 -5.92 -8.02 -15.02
CA LEU A 145 -7.32 -7.69 -15.34
C LEU A 145 -7.84 -6.62 -14.39
N VAL A 146 -8.60 -5.67 -14.94
CA VAL A 146 -9.21 -4.56 -14.20
C VAL A 146 -10.71 -4.59 -14.45
N ASP A 147 -11.47 -4.98 -13.46
CA ASP A 147 -12.95 -5.00 -13.49
C ASP A 147 -13.56 -3.63 -13.25
N SER A 148 -12.76 -2.70 -12.70
CA SER A 148 -13.22 -1.39 -12.28
C SER A 148 -12.13 -0.32 -12.39
N GLN A 149 -12.34 0.65 -13.29
CA GLN A 149 -11.36 1.71 -13.56
C GLN A 149 -11.00 2.55 -12.32
N HIS A 150 -11.93 2.76 -11.39
CA HIS A 150 -11.65 3.53 -10.18
C HIS A 150 -10.72 2.80 -9.20
N LYS A 151 -10.54 1.49 -9.36
CA LYS A 151 -9.60 0.66 -8.60
C LYS A 151 -8.30 0.38 -9.35
N ALA A 152 -8.14 0.90 -10.57
CA ALA A 152 -7.02 0.54 -11.43
C ALA A 152 -5.66 0.84 -10.79
N LEU A 153 -5.51 1.95 -10.07
CA LEU A 153 -4.28 2.24 -9.30
C LEU A 153 -4.03 1.16 -8.24
N ASN A 154 -5.06 0.74 -7.50
CA ASN A 154 -4.92 -0.34 -6.50
C ASN A 154 -4.44 -1.64 -7.16
N TYR A 155 -5.04 -2.05 -8.27
CA TYR A 155 -4.60 -3.23 -9.02
C TYR A 155 -3.13 -3.12 -9.47
N LEU A 156 -2.72 -1.95 -9.95
CA LEU A 156 -1.33 -1.71 -10.37
C LEU A 156 -0.36 -1.88 -9.21
N LEU A 157 -0.64 -1.22 -8.08
CA LEU A 157 0.24 -1.22 -6.91
C LEU A 157 0.29 -2.60 -6.24
N GLN A 158 -0.86 -3.23 -6.01
CA GLN A 158 -0.95 -4.53 -5.34
C GLN A 158 -0.34 -5.66 -6.18
N SER A 159 -0.59 -5.68 -7.49
CA SER A 159 0.04 -6.67 -8.37
C SER A 159 1.55 -6.52 -8.42
N SER A 160 2.05 -5.29 -8.51
CA SER A 160 3.49 -5.01 -8.54
C SER A 160 4.15 -5.32 -7.20
N ALA A 161 3.53 -4.96 -6.08
CA ALA A 161 3.97 -5.33 -4.74
C ALA A 161 4.06 -6.86 -4.58
N GLY A 162 3.02 -7.59 -4.99
CA GLY A 162 3.00 -9.05 -4.93
C GLY A 162 4.07 -9.73 -5.80
N ILE A 163 4.43 -9.13 -6.94
CA ILE A 163 5.53 -9.61 -7.78
C ILE A 163 6.87 -9.44 -7.06
N ILE A 164 7.13 -8.26 -6.48
CA ILE A 164 8.36 -7.98 -5.74
C ILE A 164 8.46 -8.89 -4.51
N ALA A 165 7.38 -9.02 -3.74
CA ALA A 165 7.34 -9.87 -2.56
C ALA A 165 7.62 -11.35 -2.88
N LYS A 166 7.02 -11.89 -3.95
CA LYS A 166 7.31 -13.26 -4.41
C LYS A 166 8.74 -13.42 -4.91
N ARG A 167 9.29 -12.43 -5.58
CA ARG A 167 10.70 -12.44 -5.99
C ARG A 167 11.63 -12.44 -4.77
N TRP A 168 11.32 -11.62 -3.78
CA TRP A 168 12.05 -11.60 -2.52
C TRP A 168 11.99 -12.95 -1.80
N MET A 169 10.81 -13.57 -1.70
CA MET A 169 10.64 -14.92 -1.13
C MET A 169 11.55 -15.94 -1.83
N THR A 170 11.60 -15.93 -3.17
CA THR A 170 12.45 -16.85 -3.96
C THR A 170 13.92 -16.60 -3.67
N ILE A 171 14.38 -15.35 -3.69
CA ILE A 171 15.77 -14.98 -3.41
C ILE A 171 16.15 -15.39 -1.98
N THR A 172 15.26 -15.16 -1.02
CA THR A 172 15.48 -15.59 0.38
C THR A 172 15.66 -17.10 0.45
N HIS A 173 14.78 -17.87 -0.18
CA HIS A 173 14.85 -19.33 -0.21
C HIS A 173 16.19 -19.83 -0.78
N GLU A 174 16.64 -19.26 -1.89
CA GLU A 174 17.88 -19.64 -2.58
C GLU A 174 19.15 -19.32 -1.74
N ASN A 175 19.04 -18.40 -0.77
CA ASN A 175 20.18 -17.92 0.04
C ASN A 175 20.09 -18.30 1.53
N LEU A 176 19.10 -19.09 1.94
CA LEU A 176 19.03 -19.55 3.32
C LEU A 176 20.19 -20.51 3.66
N PRO A 177 20.78 -20.38 4.86
CA PRO A 177 21.73 -21.38 5.36
C PRO A 177 21.03 -22.73 5.60
N PRO A 178 21.73 -23.85 5.56
CA PRO A 178 21.15 -25.19 5.76
C PRO A 178 20.39 -25.37 7.09
N THR A 179 20.67 -24.53 8.07
CA THR A 179 20.05 -24.53 9.41
C THR A 179 18.74 -23.75 9.47
N ALA A 180 18.38 -23.02 8.42
CA ALA A 180 17.17 -22.21 8.35
C ALA A 180 16.23 -22.69 7.24
N ARG A 181 14.93 -22.42 7.41
CA ARG A 181 13.90 -22.74 6.42
C ARG A 181 12.76 -21.74 6.48
N GLN A 182 12.17 -21.46 5.34
CA GLN A 182 10.93 -20.69 5.27
C GLN A 182 9.77 -21.52 5.80
N LEU A 183 8.92 -20.89 6.62
CA LEU A 183 7.75 -21.53 7.24
C LEU A 183 6.45 -20.99 6.67
N ALA A 184 6.37 -19.69 6.42
CA ALA A 184 5.19 -19.04 5.89
C ALA A 184 5.60 -17.81 5.08
N PHE A 185 4.71 -17.41 4.19
CA PHE A 185 4.78 -16.14 3.46
C PHE A 185 3.40 -15.48 3.53
N ILE A 186 3.30 -14.35 4.20
CA ILE A 186 2.04 -13.72 4.57
C ILE A 186 2.06 -12.29 4.04
N HIS A 187 1.44 -12.03 2.88
CA HIS A 187 1.46 -10.76 2.17
C HIS A 187 2.89 -10.35 1.75
N ASP A 188 3.55 -9.54 2.57
CA ASP A 188 4.87 -8.94 2.38
C ASP A 188 5.85 -9.28 3.53
N GLU A 189 5.45 -10.25 4.37
CA GLU A 189 6.23 -10.80 5.49
C GLU A 189 6.57 -12.29 5.31
#